data_c173c73231776813df97aa4d8a296c4c
#
_entry.id   c173c73231776813df97aa4d8a296c4c
#
_cell.length_a   1.000
_cell.length_b   1.000
_cell.length_c   1.000
_cell.angle_alpha   90.00
_cell.angle_beta   90.00
_cell.angle_gamma   90.00
#
_symmetry.space_group_name_H-M   'P 1'
#
loop_
_entity.id
_entity.type
_entity.pdbx_description
1 polymer ?
#
loop_
_entity_poly.entity_id
_entity_poly.type
_entity_poly.pdbx_seq_one_letter_code
_entity_poly.pdbx_strand_id
1 'polypeptide(L)'
;MTQPAPTGRGTTRRAVVAAAGAAGLAATLAACGKDDDGGSDSGSAGSARDAGSAQPSRSAQGGGSAPPSQGGGDGMELAKTSQIPEGGGMVFKDHKVVVTQPTAGEFKAFSAICTHAGCSVGDVSGGTINCPCHQSKFDITDGSVKGGPARKPLPGAQITVRGSSIRMA
;
A
#
# COMPACT_ATOMS: atom_id res chain seq x y z
N MET A 1 45.10 22.10 -38.96
CA MET A 1 45.77 21.29 -37.94
C MET A 1 44.72 20.32 -37.40
N THR A 2 44.78 19.11 -37.82
CA THR A 2 43.80 18.04 -37.64
C THR A 2 44.25 17.13 -36.50
N GLN A 3 43.45 16.92 -35.49
CA GLN A 3 43.72 15.94 -34.44
C GLN A 3 42.74 14.79 -34.54
N PRO A 4 43.18 13.54 -34.45
CA PRO A 4 42.32 12.37 -34.50
C PRO A 4 41.83 11.95 -33.09
N ALA A 5 40.62 11.38 -33.04
CA ALA A 5 39.94 10.84 -31.88
C ALA A 5 40.58 9.49 -31.41
N PRO A 6 40.61 9.16 -30.12
CA PRO A 6 40.96 7.84 -29.65
C PRO A 6 39.78 6.89 -29.62
N THR A 7 39.91 5.79 -30.35
CA THR A 7 39.04 4.61 -30.30
C THR A 7 39.42 3.77 -29.06
N GLY A 8 38.55 3.76 -28.04
CA GLY A 8 38.64 2.86 -26.90
C GLY A 8 37.78 1.62 -27.08
N ARG A 9 38.36 0.49 -27.48
CA ARG A 9 37.73 -0.83 -27.42
C ARG A 9 37.78 -1.34 -25.98
N GLY A 10 36.71 -1.37 -25.26
CA GLY A 10 36.57 -1.98 -23.95
C GLY A 10 36.04 -3.40 -24.06
N THR A 11 36.82 -4.32 -23.68
CA THR A 11 36.75 -5.78 -23.74
C THR A 11 35.63 -6.35 -22.88
N THR A 12 34.75 -7.12 -23.49
CA THR A 12 33.76 -8.00 -22.89
C THR A 12 34.48 -9.12 -22.09
N ARG A 13 34.28 -9.19 -20.79
CA ARG A 13 34.61 -10.38 -20.00
C ARG A 13 33.34 -11.10 -19.58
N ARG A 14 32.94 -12.09 -20.37
CA ARG A 14 32.04 -13.16 -19.98
C ARG A 14 32.78 -14.06 -18.97
N ALA A 15 32.30 -14.08 -17.73
CA ALA A 15 32.64 -15.14 -16.81
C ALA A 15 31.45 -16.12 -16.75
N VAL A 16 31.63 -17.26 -17.38
CA VAL A 16 30.76 -18.44 -17.25
C VAL A 16 31.24 -19.22 -16.05
N VAL A 17 30.45 -19.34 -15.01
CA VAL A 17 30.70 -20.31 -13.94
C VAL A 17 29.53 -21.31 -13.98
N ALA A 18 29.81 -22.47 -14.54
CA ALA A 18 29.00 -23.66 -14.39
C ALA A 18 29.46 -24.40 -13.12
N ALA A 19 28.56 -24.65 -12.20
CA ALA A 19 28.75 -25.63 -11.13
C ALA A 19 27.52 -26.51 -11.04
N ALA A 20 27.69 -27.74 -11.49
CA ALA A 20 26.78 -28.87 -11.25
C ALA A 20 27.01 -29.43 -9.86
N GLY A 21 25.99 -29.75 -9.14
CA GLY A 21 26.07 -30.42 -7.84
C GLY A 21 24.76 -31.19 -7.57
N ALA A 22 24.93 -32.51 -7.44
CA ALA A 22 23.92 -33.56 -7.46
C ALA A 22 23.16 -33.75 -6.12
N ALA A 23 21.96 -34.29 -6.27
CA ALA A 23 21.26 -35.35 -5.51
C ALA A 23 21.29 -35.33 -3.97
N GLY A 24 20.07 -35.37 -3.41
CA GLY A 24 19.81 -35.77 -2.04
C GLY A 24 18.32 -35.99 -1.82
N LEU A 25 17.85 -37.23 -2.02
CA LEU A 25 16.54 -37.75 -1.62
C LEU A 25 16.50 -37.91 -0.09
N ALA A 26 15.49 -37.44 0.56
CA ALA A 26 14.98 -38.00 1.80
C ALA A 26 13.49 -37.72 1.95
N ALA A 27 12.73 -38.74 1.75
CA ALA A 27 11.31 -38.83 2.10
C ALA A 27 11.19 -39.20 3.58
N THR A 28 10.33 -38.53 4.33
CA THR A 28 9.74 -39.08 5.54
C THR A 28 8.27 -38.65 5.62
N LEU A 29 7.44 -39.66 5.50
CA LEU A 29 6.02 -39.72 5.84
C LEU A 29 5.88 -39.87 7.37
N ALA A 30 4.98 -39.10 7.97
CA ALA A 30 4.23 -39.45 9.19
C ALA A 30 3.03 -38.51 9.20
N ALA A 31 1.85 -38.89 8.93
CA ALA A 31 0.87 -39.75 9.57
C ALA A 31 0.22 -39.15 10.84
N CYS A 32 -1.07 -38.88 10.66
CA CYS A 32 -2.19 -39.01 11.60
C CYS A 32 -2.17 -38.27 12.95
N GLY A 33 -3.24 -37.51 13.14
CA GLY A 33 -3.74 -37.06 14.42
C GLY A 33 -5.13 -36.46 14.22
N LYS A 34 -6.13 -37.28 14.33
CA LYS A 34 -7.57 -37.04 14.37
C LYS A 34 -7.99 -37.22 15.82
N ASP A 35 -8.68 -36.32 16.40
CA ASP A 35 -9.57 -36.43 17.55
C ASP A 35 -10.40 -35.14 17.58
N ASP A 36 -11.63 -35.13 17.31
CA ASP A 36 -12.92 -35.47 17.87
C ASP A 36 -13.13 -35.02 19.33
N ASP A 37 -14.31 -34.59 19.51
CA ASP A 37 -15.17 -34.32 20.66
C ASP A 37 -15.34 -32.81 20.93
N GLY A 38 -16.51 -32.23 20.84
CA GLY A 38 -17.78 -32.70 21.40
C GLY A 38 -18.13 -31.78 22.58
N GLY A 39 -19.23 -31.06 22.50
CA GLY A 39 -19.73 -30.30 23.61
C GLY A 39 -20.79 -29.29 23.22
N SER A 40 -21.99 -29.78 23.01
CA SER A 40 -23.24 -29.03 23.11
C SER A 40 -23.40 -28.51 24.54
N ASP A 41 -23.86 -27.28 24.73
CA ASP A 41 -24.97 -27.09 25.68
C ASP A 41 -25.75 -25.80 25.42
N SER A 42 -27.00 -26.03 25.54
CA SER A 42 -28.18 -25.20 25.44
C SER A 42 -28.36 -24.29 26.68
N GLY A 43 -29.15 -23.27 26.50
CA GLY A 43 -29.85 -22.62 27.60
C GLY A 43 -29.89 -21.12 27.41
N SER A 44 -30.94 -20.62 27.09
CA SER A 44 -32.28 -20.38 27.60
C SER A 44 -32.53 -18.88 27.77
N ALA A 45 -33.47 -18.44 27.05
CA ALA A 45 -34.53 -17.49 27.28
C ALA A 45 -34.47 -16.56 28.51
N GLY A 46 -34.78 -15.27 28.25
CA GLY A 46 -35.15 -14.31 29.27
C GLY A 46 -35.69 -13.02 28.65
N SER A 47 -37.01 -13.00 28.52
CA SER A 47 -37.87 -11.86 28.17
C SER A 47 -37.81 -10.72 29.18
N ALA A 48 -38.13 -9.55 28.72
CA ALA A 48 -39.10 -8.55 29.17
C ALA A 48 -38.51 -7.15 29.01
N ARG A 49 -39.08 -6.38 28.09
CA ARG A 49 -39.99 -5.25 28.27
C ARG A 49 -39.58 -4.24 29.34
N ASP A 50 -39.28 -3.01 28.94
CA ASP A 50 -40.09 -1.91 29.42
C ASP A 50 -39.97 -0.70 28.50
N ALA A 51 -41.08 -0.04 28.33
CA ALA A 51 -41.31 1.13 27.54
C ALA A 51 -41.08 2.38 28.40
N GLY A 52 -40.61 3.46 27.77
CA GLY A 52 -40.55 4.75 28.45
C GLY A 52 -40.16 5.86 27.51
N SER A 53 -41.16 6.40 26.90
CA SER A 53 -41.36 7.74 26.34
C SER A 53 -40.64 8.82 27.13
N ALA A 54 -40.03 9.75 26.46
CA ALA A 54 -40.34 11.18 26.48
C ALA A 54 -39.29 12.01 25.75
N GLN A 55 -39.64 12.63 24.67
CA GLN A 55 -39.18 13.95 24.23
C GLN A 55 -40.06 14.98 25.00
N PRO A 56 -39.70 16.26 25.14
CA PRO A 56 -39.11 17.13 24.12
C PRO A 56 -38.24 18.32 24.60
N SER A 57 -37.70 19.00 23.66
CA SER A 57 -37.65 20.46 23.51
C SER A 57 -36.46 21.28 23.91
N ARG A 58 -35.91 21.88 22.89
CA ARG A 58 -35.63 23.32 22.65
C ARG A 58 -34.32 23.92 23.04
N SER A 59 -33.68 24.34 21.96
CA SER A 59 -33.17 25.70 21.66
C SER A 59 -32.03 26.27 22.52
N ALA A 60 -30.88 26.43 21.90
CA ALA A 60 -30.15 27.70 21.94
C ALA A 60 -29.26 27.82 20.70
N GLN A 61 -29.53 28.83 19.93
CA GLN A 61 -28.71 29.40 18.89
C GLN A 61 -27.37 29.86 19.48
N GLY A 62 -26.30 29.39 18.87
CA GLY A 62 -24.98 29.99 19.02
C GLY A 62 -24.37 30.10 17.64
N GLY A 63 -24.51 31.26 17.05
CA GLY A 63 -23.94 31.59 15.77
C GLY A 63 -22.40 31.58 15.85
N GLY A 64 -21.80 30.56 15.27
CA GLY A 64 -20.41 30.51 14.91
C GLY A 64 -20.36 30.57 13.39
N SER A 65 -20.02 31.72 12.83
CA SER A 65 -19.75 31.88 11.43
C SER A 65 -18.59 30.96 11.06
N ALA A 66 -18.91 29.79 10.53
CA ALA A 66 -17.96 28.99 9.78
C ALA A 66 -17.57 29.80 8.53
N PRO A 67 -16.28 29.91 8.21
CA PRO A 67 -15.89 30.49 6.93
C PRO A 67 -16.54 29.69 5.82
N PRO A 68 -16.95 30.32 4.70
CA PRO A 68 -17.60 29.62 3.62
C PRO A 68 -16.66 28.55 3.09
N SER A 69 -17.02 27.30 3.28
CA SER A 69 -16.48 26.20 2.51
C SER A 69 -16.87 26.50 1.07
N GLN A 70 -15.96 27.08 0.32
CA GLN A 70 -16.08 27.16 -1.13
C GLN A 70 -15.96 25.74 -1.65
N GLY A 71 -17.12 25.11 -1.79
CA GLY A 71 -17.32 23.85 -2.44
C GLY A 71 -16.99 23.98 -3.92
N GLY A 72 -15.77 23.75 -4.28
CA GLY A 72 -15.40 23.30 -5.60
C GLY A 72 -14.80 21.92 -5.37
N GLY A 73 -15.21 20.91 -6.11
CA GLY A 73 -14.79 19.52 -6.01
C GLY A 73 -13.28 19.25 -6.26
N ASP A 74 -12.46 20.00 -5.59
CA ASP A 74 -11.01 19.86 -5.52
C ASP A 74 -10.68 19.09 -4.26
N GLY A 75 -10.45 17.76 -4.42
CA GLY A 75 -9.98 16.92 -3.34
C GLY A 75 -8.76 17.53 -2.63
N MET A 76 -8.50 17.07 -1.41
CA MET A 76 -7.39 17.55 -0.58
C MET A 76 -6.05 17.43 -1.31
N GLU A 77 -5.26 18.49 -1.31
CA GLU A 77 -3.92 18.47 -1.90
C GLU A 77 -3.00 17.59 -1.04
N LEU A 78 -2.37 16.60 -1.68
CA LEU A 78 -1.40 15.70 -1.07
C LEU A 78 0.02 16.25 -1.19
N ALA A 79 0.40 16.66 -2.41
CA ALA A 79 1.76 17.07 -2.73
C ALA A 79 1.82 17.89 -4.03
N LYS A 80 2.98 18.49 -4.25
CA LYS A 80 3.38 18.96 -5.58
C LYS A 80 4.00 17.81 -6.37
N THR A 81 3.82 17.83 -7.69
CA THR A 81 4.41 16.81 -8.59
C THR A 81 5.94 16.72 -8.43
N SER A 82 6.60 17.84 -8.19
CA SER A 82 8.05 17.92 -7.98
C SER A 82 8.55 17.24 -6.69
N GLN A 83 7.65 16.95 -5.76
CA GLN A 83 8.00 16.28 -4.49
C GLN A 83 8.01 14.76 -4.62
N ILE A 84 7.44 14.22 -5.70
CA ILE A 84 7.40 12.77 -5.93
C ILE A 84 8.56 12.40 -6.85
N PRO A 85 9.57 11.69 -6.38
CA PRO A 85 10.73 11.33 -7.20
C PRO A 85 10.36 10.32 -8.28
N GLU A 86 10.98 10.46 -9.47
CA GLU A 86 10.90 9.46 -10.54
C GLU A 86 11.51 8.12 -10.10
N GLY A 87 10.89 7.01 -10.43
CA GLY A 87 11.29 5.67 -9.99
C GLY A 87 11.06 5.42 -8.50
N GLY A 88 10.37 6.35 -7.81
CA GLY A 88 10.10 6.31 -6.37
C GLY A 88 8.69 6.75 -6.02
N GLY A 89 8.55 7.39 -4.85
CA GLY A 89 7.25 7.86 -4.36
C GLY A 89 7.31 8.45 -2.95
N MET A 90 6.15 8.80 -2.44
CA MET A 90 5.98 9.37 -1.10
C MET A 90 4.78 8.75 -0.39
N VAL A 91 4.94 8.45 0.90
CA VAL A 91 3.89 7.88 1.76
C VAL A 91 3.21 8.98 2.56
N PHE A 92 1.90 9.11 2.41
CA PHE A 92 1.04 10.04 3.15
C PHE A 92 0.26 9.27 4.20
N LYS A 93 0.86 9.09 5.39
CA LYS A 93 0.32 8.20 6.44
C LYS A 93 -1.04 8.66 6.95
N ASP A 94 -1.24 9.97 7.12
CA ASP A 94 -2.48 10.55 7.61
C ASP A 94 -3.66 10.31 6.65
N HIS A 95 -3.37 10.21 5.36
CA HIS A 95 -4.33 9.93 4.30
C HIS A 95 -4.39 8.45 3.92
N LYS A 96 -3.51 7.62 4.51
CA LYS A 96 -3.38 6.18 4.19
C LYS A 96 -3.16 5.92 2.70
N VAL A 97 -2.42 6.81 2.04
CA VAL A 97 -2.12 6.75 0.61
C VAL A 97 -0.62 6.81 0.40
N VAL A 98 -0.14 6.09 -0.60
CA VAL A 98 1.18 6.25 -1.17
C VAL A 98 1.03 6.70 -2.63
N VAL A 99 1.77 7.73 -3.00
CA VAL A 99 1.84 8.22 -4.39
C VAL A 99 3.19 7.85 -4.96
N THR A 100 3.21 7.30 -6.15
CA THR A 100 4.41 6.86 -6.87
C THR A 100 4.53 7.58 -8.20
N GLN A 101 5.76 7.65 -8.71
CA GLN A 101 6.05 8.15 -10.06
C GLN A 101 6.93 7.13 -10.78
N PRO A 102 6.34 6.08 -11.40
CA PRO A 102 7.12 5.05 -12.10
C PRO A 102 8.00 5.59 -13.21
N THR A 103 7.48 6.52 -13.99
CA THR A 103 8.16 7.25 -15.05
C THR A 103 7.84 8.74 -14.92
N ALA A 104 8.69 9.59 -15.47
CA ALA A 104 8.54 11.04 -15.39
C ALA A 104 7.14 11.50 -15.83
N GLY A 105 6.44 12.22 -14.95
CA GLY A 105 5.09 12.75 -15.19
C GLY A 105 3.95 11.73 -15.06
N GLU A 106 4.22 10.45 -14.82
CA GLU A 106 3.20 9.43 -14.59
C GLU A 106 3.04 9.18 -13.10
N PHE A 107 1.91 9.58 -12.52
CA PHE A 107 1.62 9.41 -11.11
C PHE A 107 0.59 8.32 -10.89
N LYS A 108 0.88 7.43 -9.94
CA LYS A 108 -0.02 6.39 -9.45
C LYS A 108 -0.26 6.59 -7.96
N ALA A 109 -1.37 6.09 -7.46
CA ALA A 109 -1.61 6.08 -6.04
C ALA A 109 -2.20 4.74 -5.59
N PHE A 110 -1.81 4.33 -4.39
CA PHE A 110 -2.25 3.07 -3.78
C PHE A 110 -2.55 3.30 -2.31
N SER A 111 -3.29 2.38 -1.73
CA SER A 111 -3.43 2.33 -0.28
C SER A 111 -2.06 2.16 0.39
N ALA A 112 -1.79 2.96 1.41
CA ALA A 112 -0.60 2.78 2.23
C ALA A 112 -0.75 1.68 3.29
N ILE A 113 -1.84 0.91 3.25
CA ILE A 113 -2.11 -0.18 4.18
C ILE A 113 -1.69 -1.50 3.54
N CYS A 114 -0.67 -2.14 4.11
CA CYS A 114 -0.12 -3.40 3.65
C CYS A 114 -1.16 -4.53 3.73
N THR A 115 -1.33 -5.26 2.63
CA THR A 115 -2.33 -6.32 2.50
C THR A 115 -1.96 -7.62 3.22
N HIS A 116 -0.76 -7.70 3.84
CA HIS A 116 -0.38 -8.83 4.68
C HIS A 116 -1.06 -8.78 6.05
N ALA A 117 -0.83 -7.71 6.81
CA ALA A 117 -1.27 -7.60 8.20
C ALA A 117 -1.72 -6.17 8.60
N GLY A 118 -2.05 -5.32 7.63
CA GLY A 118 -2.62 -3.99 7.91
C GLY A 118 -1.63 -2.92 8.38
N CYS A 119 -0.32 -3.21 8.39
CA CYS A 119 0.69 -2.20 8.71
C CYS A 119 0.71 -1.08 7.67
N SER A 120 1.04 0.14 8.10
CA SER A 120 1.36 1.20 7.14
C SER A 120 2.67 0.87 6.42
N VAL A 121 2.70 1.05 5.10
CA VAL A 121 3.95 1.00 4.34
C VAL A 121 4.90 2.11 4.81
N GLY A 122 6.20 1.89 4.70
CA GLY A 122 7.21 2.78 5.28
C GLY A 122 7.80 3.76 4.30
N ASP A 123 8.19 3.28 3.15
CA ASP A 123 8.92 4.04 2.13
C ASP A 123 8.65 3.50 0.72
N VAL A 124 9.15 4.26 -0.25
CA VAL A 124 9.17 3.87 -1.67
C VAL A 124 10.60 3.99 -2.16
N SER A 125 11.23 2.87 -2.43
CA SER A 125 12.63 2.83 -2.88
C SER A 125 12.89 1.59 -3.73
N GLY A 126 13.88 1.70 -4.63
CA GLY A 126 14.28 0.57 -5.49
C GLY A 126 13.15 0.06 -6.39
N GLY A 127 12.24 0.95 -6.83
CA GLY A 127 11.09 0.60 -7.65
C GLY A 127 9.98 -0.16 -6.90
N THR A 128 10.00 -0.15 -5.56
CA THR A 128 9.01 -0.84 -4.73
C THR A 128 8.51 0.02 -3.59
N ILE A 129 7.24 -0.21 -3.22
CA ILE A 129 6.62 0.28 -2.00
C ILE A 129 6.91 -0.77 -0.91
N ASN A 130 7.54 -0.36 0.18
CA ASN A 130 8.09 -1.27 1.18
C ASN A 130 7.31 -1.22 2.49
N CYS A 131 6.94 -2.40 3.01
CA CYS A 131 6.33 -2.53 4.33
C CYS A 131 7.38 -2.93 5.37
N PRO A 132 7.59 -2.11 6.44
CA PRO A 132 8.65 -2.39 7.42
C PRO A 132 8.32 -3.55 8.37
N CYS A 133 7.03 -3.90 8.55
CA CYS A 133 6.63 -4.89 9.53
C CYS A 133 7.14 -6.31 9.19
N HIS A 134 6.90 -6.75 7.95
CA HIS A 134 7.27 -8.10 7.51
C HIS A 134 7.90 -8.09 6.11
N GLN A 135 8.40 -6.94 5.67
CA GLN A 135 9.14 -6.76 4.42
C GLN A 135 8.39 -7.15 3.14
N SER A 136 7.06 -7.03 3.15
CA SER A 136 6.31 -7.08 1.90
C SER A 136 6.70 -5.92 1.00
N LYS A 137 6.86 -6.22 -0.29
CA LYS A 137 7.23 -5.26 -1.35
C LYS A 137 6.21 -5.28 -2.44
N PHE A 138 5.84 -4.09 -2.92
CA PHE A 138 4.85 -3.93 -3.97
C PHE A 138 5.41 -3.06 -5.09
N ASP A 139 5.02 -3.35 -6.31
CA ASP A 139 5.45 -2.59 -7.49
C ASP A 139 4.89 -1.17 -7.47
N ILE A 140 5.71 -0.19 -7.88
CA ILE A 140 5.30 1.21 -7.94
C ILE A 140 4.35 1.52 -9.11
N THR A 141 4.26 0.61 -10.10
CA THR A 141 3.48 0.82 -11.33
C THR A 141 2.02 0.39 -11.17
N ASP A 142 1.80 -0.75 -10.52
CA ASP A 142 0.48 -1.39 -10.45
C ASP A 142 0.10 -1.90 -9.04
N GLY A 143 0.98 -1.74 -8.06
CA GLY A 143 0.76 -2.20 -6.68
C GLY A 143 0.89 -3.72 -6.50
N SER A 144 1.28 -4.47 -7.53
CA SER A 144 1.43 -5.93 -7.45
C SER A 144 2.49 -6.36 -6.44
N VAL A 145 2.34 -7.58 -5.88
CA VAL A 145 3.31 -8.10 -4.92
C VAL A 145 4.59 -8.48 -5.63
N LYS A 146 5.70 -7.90 -5.19
CA LYS A 146 7.06 -8.22 -5.68
C LYS A 146 7.84 -9.11 -4.71
N GLY A 147 7.43 -9.17 -3.45
CA GLY A 147 8.11 -10.00 -2.45
C GLY A 147 7.48 -9.88 -1.06
N GLY A 148 7.93 -10.75 -0.15
CA GLY A 148 7.44 -10.82 1.21
C GLY A 148 6.14 -11.62 1.35
N PRO A 149 5.52 -11.60 2.54
CA PRO A 149 4.38 -12.46 2.86
C PRO A 149 3.02 -11.97 2.34
N ALA A 150 2.89 -10.75 1.83
CA ALA A 150 1.64 -10.28 1.23
C ALA A 150 1.26 -11.16 0.03
N ARG A 151 -0.04 -11.46 -0.11
CA ARG A 151 -0.57 -12.30 -1.18
C ARG A 151 -1.50 -11.56 -2.15
N LYS A 152 -1.79 -10.30 -1.85
CA LYS A 152 -2.69 -9.45 -2.65
C LYS A 152 -1.99 -8.14 -2.98
N PRO A 153 -2.25 -7.54 -4.13
CA PRO A 153 -1.72 -6.22 -4.46
C PRO A 153 -2.25 -5.15 -3.51
N LEU A 154 -1.57 -4.01 -3.46
CA LEU A 154 -2.13 -2.83 -2.81
C LEU A 154 -3.32 -2.33 -3.64
N PRO A 155 -4.45 -2.02 -3.01
CA PRO A 155 -5.56 -1.39 -3.71
C PRO A 155 -5.16 -0.04 -4.28
N GLY A 156 -5.60 0.26 -5.51
CA GLY A 156 -5.45 1.58 -6.11
C GLY A 156 -6.21 2.64 -5.33
N ALA A 157 -5.64 3.83 -5.22
CA ALA A 157 -6.29 5.03 -4.70
C ALA A 157 -6.51 6.03 -5.83
N GLN A 158 -7.60 6.81 -5.74
CA GLN A 158 -7.92 7.79 -6.76
C GLN A 158 -7.23 9.12 -6.46
N ILE A 159 -6.49 9.63 -7.42
CA ILE A 159 -5.87 10.95 -7.37
C ILE A 159 -6.15 11.73 -8.65
N THR A 160 -6.10 13.05 -8.53
CA THR A 160 -6.16 13.97 -9.66
C THR A 160 -4.89 14.81 -9.69
N VAL A 161 -4.27 14.92 -10.85
CA VAL A 161 -3.13 15.81 -11.08
C VAL A 161 -3.61 17.04 -11.82
N ARG A 162 -3.45 18.23 -11.22
CA ARG A 162 -3.83 19.51 -11.81
C ARG A 162 -2.64 20.46 -11.76
N GLY A 163 -2.08 20.75 -12.93
CA GLY A 163 -0.84 21.52 -13.03
C GLY A 163 0.28 20.84 -12.22
N SER A 164 0.80 21.53 -11.22
CA SER A 164 1.85 20.98 -10.34
C SER A 164 1.33 20.36 -9.04
N SER A 165 0.02 20.17 -8.88
CA SER A 165 -0.57 19.65 -7.64
C SER A 165 -1.17 18.26 -7.83
N ILE A 166 -0.93 17.37 -6.87
CA ILE A 166 -1.53 16.04 -6.76
C ILE A 166 -2.54 16.11 -5.62
N ARG A 167 -3.77 15.68 -5.88
CA ARG A 167 -4.90 15.75 -4.95
C ARG A 167 -5.60 14.41 -4.83
N MET A 168 -6.19 14.14 -3.66
CA MET A 168 -7.18 13.06 -3.51
C MET A 168 -8.39 13.39 -4.40
N ALA A 169 -8.94 12.38 -5.07
CA ALA A 169 -10.16 12.51 -5.85
C ALA A 169 -11.40 12.22 -4.98
#